data_eee68e9814b439a84c9363f5137d031b
#
_entry.id   eee68e9814b439a84c9363f5137d031b
#
_cell.length_a   1.000
_cell.length_b   1.000
_cell.length_c   1.000
_cell.angle_alpha   90.00
_cell.angle_beta   90.00
_cell.angle_gamma   90.00
#
_symmetry.space_group_name_H-M   'P 1'
#
loop_
_entity.id
_entity.type
_entity.pdbx_description
1 polymer ?
#
loop_
_entity_poly.entity_id
_entity_poly.type
_entity_poly.pdbx_seq_one_letter_code
_entity_poly.pdbx_strand_id
1 'polypeptide(L)'
;MRVLTWNVQGAQGLDVGRTAAVIRSATPDVVALQEVQRRQTAALTRALSVPSRRWAFKHWPVVTRAEGLAVLSRHPMLDAASFPLRRRPFWDWRRRVGLDVVVAIGDRRVGVLDVHLSPHGDADRRRHEAVIALGRTGGRDPAPFIVGDLNDLPGGGAHVAFVTGGWIDCWSAVHGDDPSASGATNWTRGPRVGRPPTQRLDYVLAPPGSTVRQCDVVEPGPLDELAVLSDHLPLVATVVLRDGGAPG
;
A
#
# COMPACT_ATOMS: atom_id res chain seq x y z
N MET A 1 8.71 13.02 3.54
CA MET A 1 7.44 12.30 3.76
C MET A 1 7.71 10.82 4.01
N ARG A 2 7.05 10.25 5.01
CA ARG A 2 7.20 8.83 5.37
C ARG A 2 5.87 8.10 5.14
N VAL A 3 5.87 7.13 4.22
CA VAL A 3 4.67 6.41 3.79
C VAL A 3 4.81 4.93 4.14
N LEU A 4 3.77 4.35 4.77
CA LEU A 4 3.72 2.94 5.11
C LEU A 4 2.56 2.27 4.37
N THR A 5 2.80 1.07 3.85
CA THR A 5 1.75 0.18 3.33
C THR A 5 1.74 -1.16 4.07
N TRP A 6 0.56 -1.72 4.29
CA TRP A 6 0.40 -3.04 4.93
C TRP A 6 -0.93 -3.71 4.56
N ASN A 7 -0.86 -4.90 3.99
CA ASN A 7 -2.00 -5.80 3.92
C ASN A 7 -2.19 -6.45 5.30
N VAL A 8 -3.27 -6.11 6.01
CA VAL A 8 -3.48 -6.51 7.41
C VAL A 8 -4.37 -7.74 7.57
N GLN A 9 -4.82 -8.36 6.48
CA GLN A 9 -5.64 -9.58 6.49
C GLN A 9 -6.83 -9.51 7.47
N GLY A 10 -7.52 -8.38 7.51
CA GLY A 10 -8.48 -8.02 8.56
C GLY A 10 -9.68 -8.96 8.71
N ALA A 11 -10.04 -9.75 7.69
CA ALA A 11 -11.08 -10.77 7.78
C ALA A 11 -10.71 -11.94 8.70
N GLN A 12 -9.42 -12.20 8.91
CA GLN A 12 -8.92 -13.24 9.81
C GLN A 12 -9.00 -12.81 11.29
N GLY A 13 -9.25 -11.54 11.55
CA GLY A 13 -9.26 -10.94 12.87
C GLY A 13 -8.05 -10.02 13.08
N LEU A 14 -8.30 -8.74 13.34
CA LEU A 14 -7.25 -7.75 13.54
C LEU A 14 -7.07 -7.47 15.03
N ASP A 15 -5.86 -7.68 15.54
CA ASP A 15 -5.44 -7.12 16.82
C ASP A 15 -5.07 -5.65 16.65
N VAL A 16 -6.01 -4.77 16.96
CA VAL A 16 -5.87 -3.32 16.79
C VAL A 16 -4.70 -2.75 17.60
N GLY A 17 -4.49 -3.26 18.83
CA GLY A 17 -3.44 -2.77 19.73
C GLY A 17 -2.04 -3.06 19.18
N ARG A 18 -1.79 -4.32 18.83
CA ARG A 18 -0.51 -4.78 18.27
C ARG A 18 -0.26 -4.17 16.88
N THR A 19 -1.27 -4.16 16.01
CA THR A 19 -1.18 -3.53 14.68
C THR A 19 -0.82 -2.04 14.80
N ALA A 20 -1.47 -1.30 15.70
CA ALA A 20 -1.15 0.10 15.93
C ALA A 20 0.26 0.30 16.54
N ALA A 21 0.75 -0.63 17.37
CA ALA A 21 2.11 -0.58 17.90
C ALA A 21 3.16 -0.72 16.79
N VAL A 22 2.97 -1.68 15.86
CA VAL A 22 3.81 -1.86 14.68
C VAL A 22 3.82 -0.60 13.80
N ILE A 23 2.63 -0.04 13.50
CA ILE A 23 2.55 1.19 12.69
C ILE A 23 3.26 2.36 13.39
N ARG A 24 3.08 2.51 14.72
CA ARG A 24 3.74 3.59 15.48
C ARG A 24 5.25 3.49 15.49
N SER A 25 5.83 2.29 15.55
CA SER A 25 7.30 2.11 15.52
C SER A 25 7.92 2.68 14.25
N ALA A 26 7.19 2.64 13.14
CA ALA A 26 7.63 3.20 11.87
C ALA A 26 7.39 4.72 11.75
N THR A 27 6.66 5.36 12.65
CA THR A 27 6.35 6.81 12.65
C THR A 27 5.91 7.38 11.30
N PRO A 28 4.99 6.75 10.54
CA PRO A 28 4.62 7.21 9.21
C PRO A 28 3.77 8.50 9.25
N ASP A 29 3.87 9.32 8.20
CA ASP A 29 2.98 10.45 7.94
C ASP A 29 1.63 9.95 7.41
N VAL A 30 1.69 8.95 6.51
CA VAL A 30 0.53 8.31 5.87
C VAL A 30 0.67 6.80 5.91
N VAL A 31 -0.45 6.13 6.20
CA VAL A 31 -0.57 4.67 6.25
C VAL A 31 -1.63 4.23 5.26
N ALA A 32 -1.26 3.35 4.34
CA ALA A 32 -2.16 2.66 3.41
C ALA A 32 -2.35 1.20 3.84
N LEU A 33 -3.60 0.78 4.00
CA LEU A 33 -3.94 -0.55 4.49
C LEU A 33 -4.82 -1.29 3.49
N GLN A 34 -4.48 -2.55 3.22
CA GLN A 34 -5.27 -3.44 2.39
C GLN A 34 -5.95 -4.50 3.28
N GLU A 35 -7.04 -5.07 2.79
CA GLU A 35 -7.88 -6.07 3.48
C GLU A 35 -8.39 -5.63 4.86
N VAL A 36 -8.58 -4.35 5.07
CA VAL A 36 -9.04 -3.80 6.34
C VAL A 36 -10.56 -3.55 6.32
N GLN A 37 -11.23 -3.84 7.44
CA GLN A 37 -12.66 -3.56 7.60
C GLN A 37 -12.89 -2.11 8.03
N ARG A 38 -14.06 -1.55 7.68
CA ARG A 38 -14.43 -0.16 8.06
C ARG A 38 -14.33 0.10 9.56
N ARG A 39 -14.81 -0.85 10.40
CA ARG A 39 -14.75 -0.74 11.86
C ARG A 39 -13.31 -0.82 12.39
N GLN A 40 -12.48 -1.68 11.78
CA GLN A 40 -11.06 -1.80 12.13
C GLN A 40 -10.29 -0.53 11.77
N THR A 41 -10.57 0.06 10.60
CA THR A 41 -10.04 1.38 10.22
C THR A 41 -10.36 2.44 11.26
N ALA A 42 -11.62 2.49 11.74
CA ALA A 42 -12.01 3.43 12.79
C ALA A 42 -11.30 3.19 14.13
N ALA A 43 -11.10 1.92 14.50
CA ALA A 43 -10.38 1.55 15.72
C ALA A 43 -8.88 1.90 15.64
N LEU A 44 -8.23 1.60 14.50
CA LEU A 44 -6.83 1.97 14.24
C LEU A 44 -6.65 3.50 14.24
N THR A 45 -7.57 4.26 13.64
CA THR A 45 -7.52 5.73 13.65
C THR A 45 -7.48 6.27 15.08
N ARG A 46 -8.33 5.74 15.98
CA ARG A 46 -8.31 6.13 17.40
C ARG A 46 -7.03 5.69 18.10
N ALA A 47 -6.62 4.44 17.91
CA ALA A 47 -5.41 3.89 18.53
C ALA A 47 -4.15 4.66 18.12
N LEU A 48 -4.06 5.10 16.86
CA LEU A 48 -2.93 5.88 16.33
C LEU A 48 -3.07 7.40 16.62
N SER A 49 -4.21 7.85 17.11
CA SER A 49 -4.53 9.28 17.33
C SER A 49 -4.32 10.14 16.08
N VAL A 50 -4.65 9.61 14.90
CA VAL A 50 -4.52 10.36 13.65
C VAL A 50 -5.83 11.08 13.30
N PRO A 51 -5.78 12.33 12.78
CA PRO A 51 -6.97 13.15 12.54
C PRO A 51 -7.76 12.74 11.29
N SER A 52 -7.11 12.09 10.34
CA SER A 52 -7.70 11.86 9.02
C SER A 52 -7.71 10.40 8.62
N ARG A 53 -8.82 9.97 8.03
CA ARG A 53 -8.95 8.63 7.43
C ARG A 53 -9.92 8.61 6.26
N ARG A 54 -9.68 7.68 5.33
CA ARG A 54 -10.66 7.26 4.32
C ARG A 54 -10.66 5.74 4.23
N TRP A 55 -11.84 5.17 4.01
CA TRP A 55 -12.03 3.75 3.74
C TRP A 55 -12.83 3.56 2.47
N ALA A 56 -12.43 2.61 1.60
CA ALA A 56 -13.12 2.24 0.38
C ALA A 56 -13.47 0.76 0.40
N PHE A 57 -14.73 0.43 0.10
CA PHE A 57 -15.21 -0.94 0.02
C PHE A 57 -14.60 -1.66 -1.19
N LYS A 58 -14.06 -2.84 -0.98
CA LYS A 58 -13.52 -3.72 -2.02
C LYS A 58 -14.48 -4.89 -2.31
N HIS A 59 -14.67 -5.79 -1.37
CA HIS A 59 -15.57 -6.93 -1.51
C HIS A 59 -15.89 -7.59 -0.15
N TRP A 60 -16.72 -8.61 -0.20
CA TRP A 60 -17.01 -9.49 0.93
C TRP A 60 -16.22 -10.79 0.77
N PRO A 61 -15.12 -11.02 1.52
CA PRO A 61 -14.38 -12.29 1.48
C PRO A 61 -15.20 -13.42 2.11
N VAL A 62 -16.02 -13.05 3.10
CA VAL A 62 -17.03 -13.90 3.74
C VAL A 62 -18.30 -13.08 3.85
N VAL A 63 -19.47 -13.71 3.75
CA VAL A 63 -20.78 -13.04 3.68
C VAL A 63 -21.00 -11.93 4.72
N THR A 64 -20.35 -12.02 5.89
CA THR A 64 -20.51 -11.05 6.99
C THR A 64 -19.33 -10.09 7.19
N ARG A 65 -18.27 -10.18 6.38
CA ARG A 65 -17.02 -9.42 6.59
C ARG A 65 -16.63 -8.62 5.35
N ALA A 66 -17.02 -7.35 5.32
CA ALA A 66 -16.63 -6.44 4.25
C ALA A 66 -15.17 -6.02 4.41
N GLU A 67 -14.37 -6.20 3.37
CA GLU A 67 -13.01 -5.72 3.27
C GLU A 67 -12.89 -4.54 2.32
N GLY A 68 -11.86 -3.75 2.55
CA GLY A 68 -11.57 -2.60 1.74
C GLY A 68 -10.11 -2.18 1.79
N LEU A 69 -9.89 -1.00 1.25
CA LEU A 69 -8.67 -0.23 1.37
C LEU A 69 -8.90 0.89 2.38
N ALA A 70 -7.85 1.29 3.09
CA ALA A 70 -7.92 2.47 3.95
C ALA A 70 -6.64 3.27 3.92
N VAL A 71 -6.78 4.58 3.88
CA VAL A 71 -5.68 5.51 4.11
C VAL A 71 -5.95 6.28 5.39
N LEU A 72 -4.94 6.28 6.28
CA LEU A 72 -4.90 7.06 7.50
C LEU A 72 -3.77 8.08 7.40
N SER A 73 -3.95 9.28 7.95
CA SER A 73 -2.95 10.33 7.85
C SER A 73 -2.86 11.15 9.14
N ARG A 74 -1.64 11.54 9.52
CA ARG A 74 -1.35 12.55 10.55
C ARG A 74 -1.67 13.96 10.09
N HIS A 75 -1.87 14.12 8.78
CA HIS A 75 -2.13 15.40 8.13
C HIS A 75 -3.58 15.49 7.66
N PRO A 76 -4.13 16.70 7.47
CA PRO A 76 -5.47 16.86 6.92
C PRO A 76 -5.61 16.19 5.54
N MET A 77 -6.71 15.48 5.34
CA MET A 77 -7.07 14.91 4.04
C MET A 77 -7.95 15.91 3.31
N LEU A 78 -7.46 16.37 2.15
CA LEU A 78 -8.11 17.41 1.34
C LEU A 78 -9.13 16.84 0.37
N ASP A 79 -8.86 15.65 -0.15
CA ASP A 79 -9.72 14.97 -1.12
C ASP A 79 -9.56 13.45 -1.01
N ALA A 80 -10.62 12.71 -1.36
CA ALA A 80 -10.57 11.26 -1.41
C ALA A 80 -11.63 10.69 -2.35
N ALA A 81 -11.20 9.83 -3.28
CA ALA A 81 -12.05 9.12 -4.21
C ALA A 81 -11.66 7.64 -4.31
N SER A 82 -12.63 6.78 -4.56
CA SER A 82 -12.36 5.39 -4.93
C SER A 82 -12.89 5.11 -6.33
N PHE A 83 -12.19 4.26 -7.07
CA PHE A 83 -12.55 3.91 -8.43
C PHE A 83 -12.27 2.44 -8.74
N PRO A 84 -13.00 1.83 -9.68
CA PRO A 84 -12.74 0.46 -10.06
C PRO A 84 -11.44 0.36 -10.87
N LEU A 85 -10.60 -0.63 -10.54
CA LEU A 85 -9.38 -0.97 -11.30
C LEU A 85 -9.68 -1.87 -12.50
N ARG A 86 -10.94 -2.30 -12.68
CA ARG A 86 -11.39 -3.04 -13.86
C ARG A 86 -12.90 -2.96 -14.02
N ARG A 87 -13.39 -3.06 -15.26
CA ARG A 87 -14.78 -3.43 -15.53
C ARG A 87 -14.96 -4.89 -15.16
N ARG A 88 -16.05 -5.22 -14.48
CA ARG A 88 -16.36 -6.60 -14.10
C ARG A 88 -17.74 -7.00 -14.61
N PRO A 89 -17.93 -8.27 -14.98
CA PRO A 89 -19.26 -8.84 -15.13
C PRO A 89 -20.03 -8.78 -13.81
N PHE A 90 -21.35 -8.75 -13.84
CA PHE A 90 -22.19 -8.64 -12.64
C PHE A 90 -22.06 -9.84 -11.68
N TRP A 91 -21.61 -11.00 -12.17
CA TRP A 91 -21.35 -12.21 -11.38
C TRP A 91 -19.98 -12.25 -10.68
N ASP A 92 -19.08 -11.28 -10.93
CA ASP A 92 -17.80 -11.25 -10.26
C ASP A 92 -17.90 -10.45 -8.94
N TRP A 93 -17.91 -11.16 -7.84
CA TRP A 93 -18.03 -10.62 -6.48
C TRP A 93 -16.77 -9.90 -6.01
N ARG A 94 -15.62 -10.20 -6.61
CA ARG A 94 -14.32 -9.68 -6.18
C ARG A 94 -14.00 -8.38 -6.91
N ARG A 95 -14.40 -7.28 -6.31
CA ARG A 95 -13.99 -5.96 -6.78
C ARG A 95 -12.51 -5.72 -6.56
N ARG A 96 -11.88 -5.04 -7.50
CA ARG A 96 -10.59 -4.40 -7.32
C ARG A 96 -10.81 -2.90 -7.48
N VAL A 97 -10.35 -2.17 -6.45
CA VAL A 97 -10.54 -0.71 -6.38
C VAL A 97 -9.22 -0.06 -6.05
N GLY A 98 -9.00 1.15 -6.56
CA GLY A 98 -7.99 2.08 -6.09
C GLY A 98 -8.64 3.06 -5.13
N LEU A 99 -7.95 3.42 -4.06
CA LEU A 99 -8.32 4.50 -3.14
C LEU A 99 -7.30 5.62 -3.29
N ASP A 100 -7.73 6.69 -3.92
CA ASP A 100 -6.93 7.88 -4.19
C ASP A 100 -7.26 8.95 -3.14
N VAL A 101 -6.24 9.46 -2.46
CA VAL A 101 -6.38 10.52 -1.47
C VAL A 101 -5.35 11.61 -1.71
N VAL A 102 -5.69 12.83 -1.32
CA VAL A 102 -4.77 13.98 -1.28
C VAL A 102 -4.68 14.47 0.16
N VAL A 103 -3.46 14.55 0.69
CA VAL A 103 -3.18 15.07 2.03
C VAL A 103 -2.41 16.40 1.95
N ALA A 104 -2.61 17.27 2.95
CA ALA A 104 -1.85 18.51 3.09
C ALA A 104 -0.68 18.29 4.05
N ILE A 105 0.56 18.42 3.56
CA ILE A 105 1.78 18.33 4.36
C ILE A 105 2.50 19.69 4.31
N GLY A 106 2.33 20.47 5.36
CA GLY A 106 2.68 21.89 5.30
C GLY A 106 1.81 22.60 4.26
N ASP A 107 2.43 23.30 3.35
CA ASP A 107 1.81 23.98 2.20
C ASP A 107 1.66 23.10 0.96
N ARG A 108 2.13 21.86 1.00
CA ARG A 108 2.12 20.92 -0.14
C ARG A 108 0.88 20.04 -0.15
N ARG A 109 0.41 19.78 -1.35
CA ARG A 109 -0.60 18.73 -1.64
C ARG A 109 0.11 17.46 -2.07
N VAL A 110 -0.10 16.36 -1.38
CA VAL A 110 0.54 15.08 -1.69
C VAL A 110 -0.52 14.03 -1.97
N GLY A 111 -0.48 13.44 -3.16
CA GLY A 111 -1.35 12.35 -3.55
C GLY A 111 -0.83 11.00 -3.05
N VAL A 112 -1.74 10.12 -2.65
CA VAL A 112 -1.46 8.71 -2.33
C VAL A 112 -2.55 7.85 -2.93
N LEU A 113 -2.18 6.95 -3.82
CA LEU A 113 -3.05 5.96 -4.43
C LEU A 113 -2.76 4.59 -3.82
N ASP A 114 -3.68 4.13 -2.97
CA ASP A 114 -3.64 2.78 -2.40
C ASP A 114 -4.31 1.79 -3.35
N VAL A 115 -3.63 0.70 -3.67
CA VAL A 115 -4.10 -0.36 -4.56
C VAL A 115 -3.93 -1.74 -3.92
N HIS A 116 -4.84 -2.66 -4.27
CA HIS A 116 -4.65 -4.08 -4.01
C HIS A 116 -5.08 -4.84 -5.25
N LEU A 117 -4.11 -5.28 -6.05
CA LEU A 117 -4.32 -5.91 -7.34
C LEU A 117 -4.79 -7.37 -7.21
N SER A 118 -5.15 -7.97 -8.33
CA SER A 118 -5.64 -9.35 -8.37
C SER A 118 -4.55 -10.34 -7.91
N PRO A 119 -4.92 -11.40 -7.14
CA PRO A 119 -3.95 -12.33 -6.57
C PRO A 119 -3.27 -13.18 -7.65
N HIS A 120 -2.27 -13.94 -7.23
CA HIS A 120 -1.50 -14.87 -8.07
C HIS A 120 -2.35 -15.70 -9.03
N GLY A 121 -1.80 -15.99 -10.21
CA GLY A 121 -2.44 -16.77 -11.27
C GLY A 121 -3.04 -15.92 -12.40
N ASP A 122 -3.08 -14.59 -12.29
CA ASP A 122 -3.67 -13.71 -13.31
C ASP A 122 -2.77 -12.48 -13.58
N ALA A 123 -1.61 -12.73 -14.18
CA ALA A 123 -0.61 -11.68 -14.47
C ALA A 123 -1.14 -10.61 -15.44
N ASP A 124 -1.88 -11.01 -16.48
CA ASP A 124 -2.45 -10.08 -17.44
C ASP A 124 -3.48 -9.16 -16.80
N ARG A 125 -4.27 -9.71 -15.87
CA ARG A 125 -5.25 -8.92 -15.11
C ARG A 125 -4.57 -7.90 -14.21
N ARG A 126 -3.52 -8.28 -13.47
CA ARG A 126 -2.74 -7.35 -12.65
C ARG A 126 -2.14 -6.24 -13.47
N ARG A 127 -1.54 -6.58 -14.60
CA ARG A 127 -1.00 -5.59 -15.54
C ARG A 127 -2.08 -4.63 -16.03
N HIS A 128 -3.25 -5.12 -16.40
CA HIS A 128 -4.38 -4.28 -16.83
C HIS A 128 -4.87 -3.36 -15.71
N GLU A 129 -5.00 -3.87 -14.47
CA GLU A 129 -5.36 -3.09 -13.29
C GLU A 129 -4.33 -1.99 -12.99
N ALA A 130 -3.02 -2.28 -13.15
CA ALA A 130 -1.94 -1.29 -13.03
C ALA A 130 -2.04 -0.19 -14.09
N VAL A 131 -2.35 -0.54 -15.34
CA VAL A 131 -2.54 0.44 -16.43
C VAL A 131 -3.74 1.36 -16.13
N ILE A 132 -4.84 0.83 -15.58
CA ILE A 132 -5.98 1.66 -15.16
C ILE A 132 -5.58 2.60 -14.02
N ALA A 133 -4.82 2.10 -13.04
CA ALA A 133 -4.29 2.93 -11.95
C ALA A 133 -3.42 4.07 -12.48
N LEU A 134 -2.50 3.78 -13.40
CA LEU A 134 -1.68 4.79 -14.09
C LEU A 134 -2.51 5.82 -14.84
N GLY A 135 -3.55 5.39 -15.54
CA GLY A 135 -4.45 6.30 -16.24
C GLY A 135 -5.15 7.31 -15.30
N ARG A 136 -5.33 6.95 -14.02
CA ARG A 136 -5.89 7.86 -12.99
C ARG A 136 -4.86 8.84 -12.43
N THR A 137 -3.57 8.53 -12.56
CA THR A 137 -2.49 9.41 -12.09
C THR A 137 -1.97 10.33 -13.20
N GLY A 138 -2.30 10.03 -14.46
CA GLY A 138 -1.84 10.79 -15.62
C GLY A 138 -2.27 12.26 -15.58
N GLY A 139 -1.32 13.15 -15.86
CA GLY A 139 -1.54 14.59 -15.88
C GLY A 139 -1.72 15.26 -14.50
N ARG A 140 -1.58 14.51 -13.40
CA ARG A 140 -1.62 15.09 -12.04
C ARG A 140 -0.26 15.67 -11.66
N ASP A 141 -0.30 16.90 -11.14
CA ASP A 141 0.86 17.58 -10.55
C ASP A 141 0.48 18.04 -9.12
N PRO A 142 1.19 17.55 -8.10
CA PRO A 142 2.18 16.48 -8.16
C PRO A 142 1.54 15.10 -8.41
N ALA A 143 2.30 14.21 -9.08
CA ALA A 143 1.93 12.81 -9.24
C ALA A 143 1.83 12.14 -7.85
N PRO A 144 0.89 11.20 -7.62
CA PRO A 144 0.73 10.56 -6.32
C PRO A 144 1.81 9.49 -6.08
N PHE A 145 2.06 9.15 -4.81
CA PHE A 145 2.59 7.83 -4.48
C PHE A 145 1.62 6.75 -4.95
N ILE A 146 2.14 5.63 -5.43
CA ILE A 146 1.36 4.41 -5.63
C ILE A 146 1.85 3.41 -4.59
N VAL A 147 0.94 2.91 -3.75
CA VAL A 147 1.28 2.04 -2.63
C VAL A 147 0.33 0.87 -2.55
N GLY A 148 0.76 -0.22 -1.94
CA GLY A 148 -0.12 -1.34 -1.64
C GLY A 148 0.41 -2.69 -2.08
N ASP A 149 -0.48 -3.68 -2.02
CA ASP A 149 -0.23 -5.05 -2.41
C ASP A 149 -0.48 -5.21 -3.93
N LEU A 150 0.60 -5.28 -4.70
CA LEU A 150 0.52 -5.50 -6.14
C LEU A 150 0.25 -6.97 -6.49
N ASN A 151 0.38 -7.89 -5.54
CA ASN A 151 0.32 -9.33 -5.80
C ASN A 151 1.24 -9.77 -6.97
N ASP A 152 2.28 -9.00 -7.23
CA ASP A 152 3.21 -9.19 -8.33
C ASP A 152 4.66 -9.09 -7.84
N LEU A 153 5.53 -9.90 -8.40
CA LEU A 153 6.95 -9.89 -8.05
C LEU A 153 7.68 -8.72 -8.73
N PRO A 154 8.86 -8.32 -8.24
CA PRO A 154 9.75 -7.43 -8.98
C PRO A 154 9.98 -7.95 -10.41
N GLY A 155 9.83 -7.08 -11.40
CA GLY A 155 9.88 -7.47 -12.81
C GLY A 155 8.58 -8.07 -13.37
N GLY A 156 7.55 -8.31 -12.55
CA GLY A 156 6.23 -8.71 -13.02
C GLY A 156 5.50 -7.61 -13.79
N GLY A 157 4.47 -7.98 -14.53
CA GLY A 157 3.82 -7.09 -15.49
C GLY A 157 3.19 -5.83 -14.88
N ALA A 158 2.66 -5.91 -13.65
CA ALA A 158 2.13 -4.75 -12.94
C ALA A 158 3.26 -3.85 -12.42
N HIS A 159 4.29 -4.44 -11.81
CA HIS A 159 5.47 -3.70 -11.35
C HIS A 159 6.15 -2.97 -12.51
N VAL A 160 6.41 -3.66 -13.62
CA VAL A 160 7.01 -3.08 -14.82
C VAL A 160 6.15 -1.92 -15.36
N ALA A 161 4.82 -2.07 -15.40
CA ALA A 161 3.93 -0.99 -15.86
C ALA A 161 4.11 0.29 -15.05
N PHE A 162 4.22 0.21 -13.73
CA PHE A 162 4.44 1.37 -12.88
C PHE A 162 5.83 1.99 -13.08
N VAL A 163 6.88 1.16 -13.10
CA VAL A 163 8.27 1.64 -13.26
C VAL A 163 8.49 2.27 -14.64
N THR A 164 7.95 1.67 -15.71
CA THR A 164 8.02 2.26 -17.06
C THR A 164 7.14 3.51 -17.20
N GLY A 165 6.11 3.64 -16.36
CA GLY A 165 5.31 4.87 -16.20
C GLY A 165 6.05 6.00 -15.47
N GLY A 166 7.29 5.76 -15.01
CA GLY A 166 8.15 6.76 -14.36
C GLY A 166 8.15 6.73 -12.84
N TRP A 167 7.37 5.83 -12.20
CA TRP A 167 7.40 5.68 -10.74
C TRP A 167 8.66 4.98 -10.27
N ILE A 168 9.17 5.40 -9.12
CA ILE A 168 10.41 4.90 -8.52
C ILE A 168 10.05 3.82 -7.50
N ASP A 169 10.46 2.59 -7.71
CA ASP A 169 10.38 1.54 -6.70
C ASP A 169 11.33 1.89 -5.55
N CYS A 170 10.75 2.23 -4.39
CA CYS A 170 11.52 2.70 -3.24
C CYS A 170 12.47 1.65 -2.70
N TRP A 171 12.09 0.38 -2.74
CA TRP A 171 13.00 -0.70 -2.31
C TRP A 171 14.21 -0.79 -3.23
N SER A 172 13.99 -0.92 -4.53
CA SER A 172 15.08 -1.03 -5.51
C SER A 172 15.97 0.22 -5.55
N ALA A 173 15.40 1.40 -5.31
CA ALA A 173 16.17 2.66 -5.26
C ALA A 173 17.16 2.73 -4.07
N VAL A 174 16.88 2.02 -2.97
CA VAL A 174 17.73 2.01 -1.77
C VAL A 174 18.67 0.82 -1.76
N HIS A 175 18.18 -0.37 -2.12
CA HIS A 175 18.91 -1.63 -1.97
C HIS A 175 19.51 -2.13 -3.28
N GLY A 176 19.18 -1.50 -4.42
CA GLY A 176 19.63 -1.95 -5.72
C GLY A 176 19.06 -3.32 -6.08
N ASP A 177 19.80 -4.05 -6.91
CA ASP A 177 19.48 -5.41 -7.33
C ASP A 177 20.17 -6.46 -6.44
N ASP A 178 20.52 -6.11 -5.18
CA ASP A 178 21.15 -7.04 -4.24
C ASP A 178 20.21 -8.20 -3.92
N PRO A 179 20.52 -9.43 -4.34
CA PRO A 179 19.65 -10.58 -4.09
C PRO A 179 19.58 -10.96 -2.61
N SER A 180 20.52 -10.51 -1.76
CA SER A 180 20.49 -10.71 -0.32
C SER A 180 19.48 -9.80 0.37
N ALA A 181 19.20 -8.62 -0.20
CA ALA A 181 18.18 -7.68 0.25
C ALA A 181 16.83 -8.04 -0.37
N SER A 182 16.21 -9.15 0.03
CA SER A 182 15.00 -9.66 -0.62
C SER A 182 13.80 -8.71 -0.52
N GLY A 183 13.71 -7.90 0.54
CA GLY A 183 12.54 -7.06 0.82
C GLY A 183 11.23 -7.83 0.91
N ALA A 184 11.32 -9.12 1.19
CA ALA A 184 10.16 -9.99 1.21
C ALA A 184 9.15 -9.53 2.25
N THR A 185 7.92 -9.33 1.82
CA THR A 185 6.82 -8.86 2.67
C THR A 185 5.74 -9.91 2.87
N ASN A 186 5.74 -11.00 2.08
CA ASN A 186 4.66 -11.99 2.11
C ASN A 186 5.20 -13.41 2.33
N TRP A 187 4.46 -14.16 3.18
CA TRP A 187 4.63 -15.60 3.32
C TRP A 187 3.81 -16.34 2.26
N THR A 188 4.46 -17.09 1.41
CA THR A 188 3.77 -18.07 0.56
C THR A 188 3.03 -19.11 1.41
N ARG A 189 2.06 -19.79 0.80
CA ARG A 189 1.20 -20.80 1.47
C ARG A 189 1.99 -21.71 2.43
N GLY A 190 1.47 -21.87 3.64
CA GLY A 190 2.04 -22.75 4.67
C GLY A 190 2.15 -22.09 6.04
N PRO A 191 2.77 -22.77 7.01
CA PRO A 191 3.01 -22.18 8.33
C PRO A 191 3.95 -20.96 8.20
N ARG A 192 3.55 -19.86 8.82
CA ARG A 192 4.31 -18.59 8.82
C ARG A 192 5.32 -18.53 9.96
N VAL A 193 4.91 -19.04 11.12
CA VAL A 193 5.74 -19.08 12.33
C VAL A 193 6.97 -19.97 12.10
N GLY A 194 8.15 -19.48 12.49
CA GLY A 194 9.42 -20.17 12.30
C GLY A 194 9.99 -20.08 10.86
N ARG A 195 9.42 -19.26 10.00
CA ARG A 195 9.90 -19.11 8.61
C ARG A 195 9.94 -17.63 8.22
N PRO A 196 10.94 -17.18 7.45
CA PRO A 196 10.95 -15.83 6.89
C PRO A 196 9.92 -15.71 5.75
N PRO A 197 9.45 -14.50 5.45
CA PRO A 197 8.70 -14.22 4.22
C PRO A 197 9.58 -14.49 3.00
N THR A 198 8.96 -14.78 1.86
CA THR A 198 9.68 -15.25 0.67
C THR A 198 9.42 -14.43 -0.58
N GLN A 199 8.41 -13.56 -0.59
CA GLN A 199 8.02 -12.77 -1.75
C GLN A 199 7.85 -11.30 -1.39
N ARG A 200 8.32 -10.41 -2.25
CA ARG A 200 8.03 -8.98 -2.18
C ARG A 200 6.80 -8.70 -3.04
N LEU A 201 5.65 -8.50 -2.41
CA LEU A 201 4.38 -8.23 -3.06
C LEU A 201 3.83 -6.83 -2.74
N ASP A 202 4.33 -6.22 -1.66
CA ASP A 202 3.94 -4.90 -1.21
C ASP A 202 4.98 -3.87 -1.68
N TYR A 203 4.49 -2.71 -2.11
CA TYR A 203 5.32 -1.68 -2.72
C TYR A 203 4.96 -0.29 -2.23
N VAL A 204 5.99 0.54 -2.08
CA VAL A 204 5.90 1.99 -2.07
C VAL A 204 6.60 2.47 -3.32
N LEU A 205 5.83 3.01 -4.26
CA LEU A 205 6.33 3.58 -5.50
C LEU A 205 6.24 5.10 -5.38
N ALA A 206 7.40 5.76 -5.37
CA ALA A 206 7.49 7.21 -5.26
C ALA A 206 7.19 7.88 -6.62
N PRO A 207 6.58 9.07 -6.61
CA PRO A 207 6.33 9.81 -7.85
C PRO A 207 7.63 10.18 -8.58
N PRO A 208 7.57 10.36 -9.92
CA PRO A 208 8.73 10.75 -10.72
C PRO A 208 9.45 11.98 -10.17
N GLY A 209 10.78 11.96 -10.22
CA GLY A 209 11.61 13.07 -9.76
C GLY A 209 11.80 13.16 -8.24
N SER A 210 11.24 12.25 -7.47
CA SER A 210 11.46 12.14 -6.01
C SER A 210 12.84 11.56 -5.71
N THR A 211 13.33 11.82 -4.49
CA THR A 211 14.53 11.16 -3.94
C THR A 211 14.14 10.22 -2.81
N VAL A 212 14.36 8.94 -2.97
CA VAL A 212 14.15 7.94 -1.92
C VAL A 212 15.33 7.96 -0.97
N ARG A 213 15.09 8.11 0.33
CA ARG A 213 16.12 8.14 1.38
C ARG A 213 16.24 6.83 2.14
N GLN A 214 15.10 6.12 2.27
CA GLN A 214 15.02 4.91 3.07
C GLN A 214 13.81 4.10 2.60
N CYS A 215 13.94 2.78 2.59
CA CYS A 215 12.83 1.86 2.38
C CYS A 215 13.12 0.56 3.15
N ASP A 216 12.27 0.22 4.11
CA ASP A 216 12.49 -0.92 5.01
C ASP A 216 11.20 -1.72 5.22
N VAL A 217 11.36 -3.02 5.43
CA VAL A 217 10.32 -3.86 6.04
C VAL A 217 10.30 -3.53 7.55
N VAL A 218 9.12 -3.32 8.11
CA VAL A 218 8.98 -2.90 9.52
C VAL A 218 8.89 -4.13 10.42
N GLU A 219 9.96 -4.37 11.16
CA GLU A 219 10.10 -5.51 12.07
C GLU A 219 10.45 -5.02 13.49
N PRO A 220 9.46 -4.50 14.26
CA PRO A 220 9.74 -3.96 15.61
C PRO A 220 9.97 -5.03 16.68
N GLY A 221 9.91 -6.30 16.33
CA GLY A 221 10.06 -7.45 17.22
C GLY A 221 10.25 -8.76 16.46
N PRO A 222 10.13 -9.90 17.13
CA PRO A 222 10.28 -11.21 16.50
C PRO A 222 9.32 -11.41 15.33
N LEU A 223 9.80 -11.97 14.21
CA LEU A 223 8.99 -12.25 13.01
C LEU A 223 7.75 -13.10 13.31
N ASP A 224 7.86 -14.06 14.22
CA ASP A 224 6.74 -14.92 14.60
C ASP A 224 5.56 -14.15 15.20
N GLU A 225 5.85 -13.06 15.92
CA GLU A 225 4.81 -12.19 16.46
C GLU A 225 4.11 -11.39 15.36
N LEU A 226 4.83 -11.00 14.31
CA LEU A 226 4.27 -10.32 13.14
C LEU A 226 3.51 -11.29 12.24
N ALA A 227 4.01 -12.50 12.06
CA ALA A 227 3.37 -13.57 11.30
C ALA A 227 1.99 -13.97 11.82
N VAL A 228 1.73 -13.77 13.11
CA VAL A 228 0.40 -13.96 13.72
C VAL A 228 -0.57 -12.83 13.36
N LEU A 229 -0.07 -11.62 13.10
CA LEU A 229 -0.91 -10.45 12.80
C LEU A 229 -1.41 -10.44 11.36
N SER A 230 -0.54 -10.83 10.41
CA SER A 230 -0.85 -10.88 8.98
C SER A 230 0.07 -11.88 8.27
N ASP A 231 -0.29 -12.31 7.08
CA ASP A 231 0.61 -13.00 6.14
C ASP A 231 1.45 -12.03 5.31
N HIS A 232 1.36 -10.74 5.60
CA HIS A 232 2.23 -9.70 5.06
C HIS A 232 2.94 -8.94 6.17
N LEU A 233 4.14 -8.46 5.89
CA LEU A 233 4.86 -7.47 6.69
C LEU A 233 4.63 -6.06 6.14
N PRO A 234 4.61 -5.04 7.00
CA PRO A 234 4.50 -3.66 6.54
C PRO A 234 5.80 -3.19 5.89
N LEU A 235 5.67 -2.41 4.83
CA LEU A 235 6.76 -1.72 4.15
C LEU A 235 6.64 -0.22 4.39
N VAL A 236 7.76 0.45 4.72
CA VAL A 236 7.81 1.89 4.93
C VAL A 236 8.91 2.52 4.09
N ALA A 237 8.61 3.67 3.46
CA ALA A 237 9.61 4.45 2.74
C ALA A 237 9.64 5.91 3.21
N THR A 238 10.84 6.49 3.23
CA THR A 238 11.09 7.91 3.46
C THR A 238 11.53 8.55 2.15
N VAL A 239 10.76 9.53 1.68
CA VAL A 239 10.92 10.13 0.36
C VAL A 239 10.94 11.66 0.47
N VAL A 240 11.89 12.29 -0.20
CA VAL A 240 11.93 13.73 -0.44
C VAL A 240 11.26 13.99 -1.79
N LEU A 241 10.12 14.67 -1.76
CA LEU A 241 9.41 15.07 -2.96
C LEU A 241 10.16 16.20 -3.65
N ARG A 242 10.19 16.17 -4.97
CA ARG A 242 10.69 17.30 -5.75
C ARG A 242 9.90 18.58 -5.38
N ASP A 243 10.60 19.69 -5.24
CA ASP A 243 9.93 20.96 -5.14
C ASP A 243 9.16 21.20 -6.43
N GLY A 244 7.88 21.48 -6.30
CA GLY A 244 7.05 21.90 -7.44
C GLY A 244 7.55 23.25 -7.93
N GLY A 245 8.60 23.22 -8.78
CA GLY A 245 8.96 24.37 -9.56
C GLY A 245 7.84 24.59 -10.57
N ALA A 246 7.34 25.81 -10.66
CA ALA A 246 6.47 26.20 -11.76
C ALA A 246 7.16 25.79 -13.08
N PRO A 247 6.43 25.28 -14.06
CA PRO A 247 7.01 25.08 -15.39
C PRO A 247 7.52 26.43 -15.88
N GLY A 248 8.84 26.50 -16.12
CA GLY A 248 9.46 27.65 -16.75
C GLY A 248 9.01 27.79 -18.21
#